data_b8eec87870657f2424fdf5257c195cb0
#
_entry.id   b8eec87870657f2424fdf5257c195cb0
#
_cell.length_a   1.000
_cell.length_b   1.000
_cell.length_c   1.000
_cell.angle_alpha   90.00
_cell.angle_beta   90.00
_cell.angle_gamma   90.00
#
_symmetry.space_group_name_H-M   'P 1'
#
loop_
_entity.id
_entity.type
_entity.pdbx_description
1 polymer ?
#
loop_
_entity_poly.entity_id
_entity_poly.type
_entity_poly.pdbx_seq_one_letter_code
_entity_poly.pdbx_strand_id
1 'polypeptide(L)'
;MKNYSLTKVPSQVQLELASRFREIRRDKKVSQSQLANKSGVSLGSIKRFEQTGQISLESLLKLAHLFDRLSDFDAIFKIDADLKSIAKLFS
;
A
#
# COMPACT_ATOMS: atom_id res chain seq x y z
N MET A 1 -12.03 -17.73 16.66
CA MET A 1 -12.07 -17.17 15.93
C MET A 1 -11.39 -16.38 15.51
N LYS A 2 -11.23 -16.50 15.32
CA LYS A 2 -10.97 -15.85 14.95
C LYS A 2 -11.06 -14.97 14.25
N ASN A 3 -11.12 -14.60 14.18
CA ASN A 3 -11.29 -13.72 13.41
C ASN A 3 -10.55 -12.81 13.05
N TYR A 4 -9.78 -13.06 12.59
CA TYR A 4 -9.15 -12.47 12.08
C TYR A 4 -9.23 -11.33 11.31
N SER A 5 -9.49 -11.39 10.19
CA SER A 5 -9.82 -10.27 9.35
C SER A 5 -10.74 -9.30 10.07
N LEU A 6 -11.48 -9.80 11.01
CA LEU A 6 -12.38 -8.96 11.81
C LEU A 6 -11.65 -8.04 12.76
N THR A 7 -10.37 -8.27 12.98
CA THR A 7 -9.59 -7.45 13.89
C THR A 7 -8.73 -6.41 13.18
N LYS A 8 -8.59 -6.49 11.85
CA LYS A 8 -7.83 -5.49 11.11
C LYS A 8 -8.68 -4.27 10.81
N VAL A 9 -8.11 -3.11 11.07
CA VAL A 9 -8.75 -1.84 10.73
C VAL A 9 -7.94 -1.13 9.64
N PRO A 10 -8.56 -0.21 8.90
CA PRO A 10 -7.88 0.45 7.80
C PRO A 10 -6.55 1.09 8.17
N SER A 11 -6.46 1.73 9.32
CA SER A 11 -5.22 2.40 9.72
C SER A 11 -4.07 1.42 9.95
N GLN A 12 -4.38 0.20 10.42
CA GLN A 12 -3.35 -0.82 10.56
C GLN A 12 -2.78 -1.24 9.22
N VAL A 13 -3.66 -1.43 8.23
CA VAL A 13 -3.23 -1.80 6.88
C VAL A 13 -2.37 -0.69 6.28
N GLN A 14 -2.78 0.57 6.46
CA GLN A 14 -2.01 1.71 5.98
C GLN A 14 -0.60 1.74 6.58
N LEU A 15 -0.49 1.54 7.89
CA LEU A 15 0.81 1.55 8.56
C LEU A 15 1.67 0.36 8.15
N GLU A 16 1.07 -0.80 7.96
CA GLU A 16 1.79 -1.98 7.49
C GLU A 16 2.34 -1.77 6.08
N LEU A 17 1.54 -1.17 5.20
CA LEU A 17 2.00 -0.86 3.85
C LEU A 17 3.13 0.15 3.87
N ALA A 18 3.01 1.18 4.68
CA ALA A 18 4.04 2.21 4.81
C ALA A 18 5.35 1.61 5.32
N SER A 19 5.27 0.72 6.30
CA SER A 19 6.44 0.06 6.86
C SER A 19 7.14 -0.81 5.82
N ARG A 20 6.38 -1.61 5.07
CA ARG A 20 6.95 -2.46 4.02
C ARG A 20 7.54 -1.63 2.90
N PHE A 21 6.88 -0.54 2.53
CA PHE A 21 7.40 0.36 1.53
C PHE A 21 8.74 0.97 1.96
N ARG A 22 8.80 1.40 3.21
CA ARG A 22 10.02 1.98 3.76
C ARG A 22 11.18 0.98 3.73
N GLU A 23 10.89 -0.29 4.02
CA GLU A 23 11.91 -1.34 3.95
C GLU A 23 12.44 -1.50 2.54
N ILE A 24 11.56 -1.51 1.55
CA ILE A 24 11.99 -1.59 0.15
C ILE A 24 12.87 -0.41 -0.22
N ARG A 25 12.46 0.79 0.15
CA ARG A 25 13.21 2.00 -0.14
C ARG A 25 14.61 1.92 0.46
N ARG A 26 14.70 1.51 1.73
CA ARG A 26 15.98 1.41 2.43
C ARG A 26 16.86 0.31 1.85
N ASP A 27 16.25 -0.82 1.48
CA ASP A 27 16.97 -1.91 0.85
C ASP A 27 17.59 -1.47 -0.46
N LYS A 28 16.89 -0.65 -1.23
CA LYS A 28 17.39 -0.10 -2.49
C LYS A 28 18.34 1.09 -2.27
N LYS A 29 18.53 1.50 -1.03
CA LYS A 29 19.42 2.61 -0.67
C LYS A 29 19.03 3.93 -1.35
N VAL A 30 17.74 4.17 -1.44
CA VAL A 30 17.19 5.38 -2.03
C VAL A 30 16.71 6.29 -0.90
N SER A 31 17.14 7.57 -0.92
CA SER A 31 16.64 8.53 0.07
C SER A 31 15.23 8.98 -0.32
N GLN A 32 14.52 9.54 0.65
CA GLN A 32 13.18 10.10 0.38
C GLN A 32 13.25 11.19 -0.70
N SER A 33 14.28 12.02 -0.65
CA SER A 33 14.45 13.09 -1.64
C SER A 33 14.70 12.55 -3.04
N GLN A 34 15.54 11.51 -3.15
CA GLN A 34 15.77 10.87 -4.43
C GLN A 34 14.49 10.25 -4.97
N LEU A 35 13.73 9.64 -4.09
CA LEU A 35 12.46 9.03 -4.47
C LEU A 35 11.49 10.09 -4.99
N ALA A 36 11.41 11.22 -4.29
CA ALA A 36 10.54 12.32 -4.72
C ALA A 36 10.93 12.81 -6.12
N ASN A 37 12.21 13.02 -6.36
CA ASN A 37 12.67 13.49 -7.66
C ASN A 37 12.34 12.52 -8.78
N LYS A 38 12.47 11.23 -8.53
CA LYS A 38 12.29 10.22 -9.59
C LYS A 38 10.85 9.83 -9.82
N SER A 39 10.03 9.88 -8.76
CA SER A 39 8.64 9.40 -8.84
C SER A 39 7.64 10.47 -9.25
N GLY A 40 7.99 11.73 -9.04
CA GLY A 40 7.03 12.82 -9.22
C GLY A 40 6.09 12.98 -8.03
N VAL A 41 6.29 12.22 -6.96
CA VAL A 41 5.52 12.37 -5.72
C VAL A 41 6.29 13.32 -4.82
N SER A 42 5.60 14.28 -4.19
CA SER A 42 6.28 15.28 -3.38
C SER A 42 6.96 14.64 -2.16
N LEU A 43 8.05 15.27 -1.73
CA LEU A 43 8.78 14.81 -0.55
C LEU A 43 7.88 14.79 0.69
N GLY A 44 7.04 15.82 0.83
CA GLY A 44 6.08 15.88 1.94
C GLY A 44 5.13 14.71 1.94
N SER A 45 4.62 14.31 0.78
CA SER A 45 3.73 13.17 0.65
C SER A 45 4.42 11.87 1.03
N ILE A 46 5.67 11.70 0.61
CA ILE A 46 6.44 10.50 0.94
C ILE A 46 6.69 10.41 2.44
N LYS A 47 7.11 11.53 3.05
CA LYS A 47 7.35 11.57 4.49
C LYS A 47 6.07 11.26 5.28
N ARG A 48 4.95 11.86 4.87
CA ARG A 48 3.68 11.64 5.52
C ARG A 48 3.25 10.18 5.39
N PHE A 49 3.41 9.58 4.21
CA PHE A 49 3.07 8.18 4.01
C PHE A 49 3.89 7.29 4.95
N GLU A 50 5.19 7.47 4.98
CA GLU A 50 6.05 6.61 5.81
C GLU A 50 5.78 6.78 7.30
N GLN A 51 5.31 7.95 7.72
CA GLN A 51 5.00 8.20 9.14
C GLN A 51 3.59 7.79 9.54
N THR A 52 2.62 8.00 8.67
CA THR A 52 1.20 7.86 9.04
C THR A 52 0.45 6.81 8.22
N GLY A 53 1.00 6.36 7.12
CA GLY A 53 0.31 5.48 6.19
C GLY A 53 -0.63 6.19 5.24
N GLN A 54 -0.72 7.52 5.31
CA GLN A 54 -1.66 8.28 4.48
C GLN A 54 -1.02 8.68 3.16
N ILE A 55 -1.67 8.30 2.07
CA ILE A 55 -1.21 8.63 0.72
C ILE A 55 -2.40 8.43 -0.23
N SER A 56 -2.42 9.18 -1.32
CA SER A 56 -3.40 8.92 -2.37
C SER A 56 -3.04 7.65 -3.11
N LEU A 57 -4.03 6.97 -3.66
CA LEU A 57 -3.78 5.79 -4.47
C LEU A 57 -2.88 6.12 -5.65
N GLU A 58 -3.15 7.24 -6.31
CA GLU A 58 -2.32 7.65 -7.45
C GLU A 58 -0.85 7.76 -7.08
N SER A 59 -0.56 8.42 -5.97
CA SER A 59 0.82 8.58 -5.52
C SER A 59 1.45 7.25 -5.13
N LEU A 60 0.68 6.40 -4.43
CA LEU A 60 1.17 5.07 -4.06
C LEU A 60 1.54 4.25 -5.29
N LEU A 61 0.72 4.30 -6.33
CA LEU A 61 1.01 3.57 -7.57
C LEU A 61 2.23 4.12 -8.28
N LYS A 62 2.45 5.43 -8.25
CA LYS A 62 3.67 6.01 -8.80
C LYS A 62 4.91 5.51 -8.08
N LEU A 63 4.84 5.41 -6.75
CA LEU A 63 5.96 4.91 -5.97
C LEU A 63 6.20 3.42 -6.27
N ALA A 64 5.13 2.64 -6.33
CA ALA A 64 5.24 1.21 -6.65
C ALA A 64 5.82 1.00 -8.05
N HIS A 65 5.41 1.84 -9.00
CA HIS A 65 5.91 1.76 -10.38
C HIS A 65 7.44 1.95 -10.42
N LEU A 66 7.94 2.90 -9.64
CA LEU A 66 9.36 3.18 -9.62
C LEU A 66 10.18 1.99 -9.15
N PHE A 67 9.65 1.20 -8.22
CA PHE A 67 10.32 0.01 -7.70
C PHE A 67 9.92 -1.27 -8.44
N ASP A 68 9.19 -1.14 -9.56
CA ASP A 68 8.72 -2.28 -10.34
C ASP A 68 7.84 -3.22 -9.52
N ARG A 69 6.94 -2.63 -8.73
CA ARG A 69 6.08 -3.38 -7.83
C ARG A 69 4.59 -3.16 -8.12
N LEU A 70 4.23 -2.69 -9.33
CA LEU A 70 2.81 -2.52 -9.67
C LEU A 70 2.05 -3.83 -9.63
N SER A 71 2.71 -4.94 -9.94
CA SER A 71 2.06 -6.24 -9.90
C SER A 71 1.60 -6.65 -8.49
N ASP A 72 2.12 -6.02 -7.46
CA ASP A 72 1.64 -6.27 -6.09
C ASP A 72 0.15 -5.95 -5.96
N PHE A 73 -0.38 -5.09 -6.82
CA PHE A 73 -1.78 -4.67 -6.76
C PHE A 73 -2.72 -5.55 -7.58
N ASP A 74 -2.17 -6.54 -8.29
CA ASP A 74 -2.98 -7.40 -9.17
C ASP A 74 -4.01 -8.24 -8.40
N ALA A 75 -3.70 -8.57 -7.15
CA ALA A 75 -4.57 -9.43 -6.35
C ALA A 75 -5.66 -8.68 -5.57
N ILE A 76 -5.57 -7.33 -5.53
CA ILE A 76 -6.51 -6.55 -4.72
C ILE A 76 -7.91 -6.61 -5.32
N PHE A 77 -8.89 -7.01 -4.48
CA PHE A 77 -10.30 -7.12 -4.86
C PHE A 77 -10.57 -8.11 -5.99
N LYS A 78 -9.64 -9.03 -6.21
CA LYS A 78 -9.83 -10.06 -7.22
C LYS A 78 -10.98 -10.98 -6.81
N ILE A 79 -11.87 -11.29 -7.75
CA ILE A 79 -13.01 -12.14 -7.46
C ILE A 79 -12.56 -13.61 -7.40
N ASP A 80 -12.94 -14.27 -6.30
CA ASP A 80 -12.67 -15.69 -6.13
C ASP A 80 -13.91 -16.37 -5.52
N ALA A 81 -13.79 -17.64 -5.19
CA ALA A 81 -14.91 -18.40 -4.64
C ALA A 81 -15.39 -17.84 -3.29
N ASP A 82 -14.45 -17.41 -2.45
CA ASP A 82 -14.78 -16.87 -1.13
C ASP A 82 -15.54 -15.56 -1.27
N LEU A 83 -15.13 -14.73 -2.22
CA LEU A 83 -15.80 -13.47 -2.46
C LEU A 83 -17.23 -13.68 -2.93
N LYS A 84 -17.48 -14.71 -3.73
CA LYS A 84 -18.85 -15.04 -4.15
C LYS A 84 -19.72 -15.40 -2.96
N SER A 85 -19.18 -16.13 -2.00
CA SER A 85 -19.92 -16.48 -0.78
C SER A 85 -20.23 -15.23 0.04
N ILE A 86 -19.29 -14.32 0.13
CA ILE A 86 -19.49 -13.07 0.85
C ILE A 86 -20.55 -12.20 0.19
N ALA A 87 -20.57 -12.18 -1.14
CA ALA A 87 -21.54 -11.39 -1.88
C ALA A 87 -22.98 -11.73 -1.52
N LYS A 88 -23.25 -12.96 -1.14
CA LYS A 88 -24.60 -13.36 -0.72
C LYS A 88 -25.07 -12.62 0.53
N LEU A 89 -24.14 -12.13 1.34
CA LEU A 89 -24.49 -11.41 2.55
C LEU A 89 -25.11 -10.03 2.26
N PHE A 90 -24.88 -9.54 1.06
CA PHE A 90 -25.35 -8.21 0.66
C PHE A 90 -26.54 -8.23 -0.29
N SER A 91 -27.04 -9.41 -0.62
CA SER A 91 -28.15 -9.53 -1.57
C SER A 91 -29.51 -9.63 -0.89
#